data_991065c1cf0960c1c73f2eb3a45168e7
#
_entry.id   991065c1cf0960c1c73f2eb3a45168e7
#
_cell.length_a   1.000
_cell.length_b   1.000
_cell.length_c   1.000
_cell.angle_alpha   90.00
_cell.angle_beta   90.00
_cell.angle_gamma   90.00
#
_symmetry.space_group_name_H-M   'P 1'
#
loop_
_entity.id
_entity.type
_entity.pdbx_description
1 polymer ?
#
loop_
_entity_poly.entity_id
_entity_poly.type
_entity_poly.pdbx_seq_one_letter_code
_entity_poly.pdbx_strand_id
1 'polypeptide(L)'
;WESPEFENLSEERGYGVRQKLTDDFLRKTYEVASSSDYHVGNVVGYDVAGVAMLGRVIEEPRYVHEAFRWMVQNLDEGFFVDGHWHESPSYHYMTVGGLRRAFATVAGYSDPPGYVDAVDGTRFDDLDPEQAQSFWAKVHHATESLDFPNGCSTPVHDTWANEVRSRPRETTMSTIAPAYGHASLGRGVGEDQMQAQLHFSGTHGHHHFDNLNLTLFARGREMLSDLGYTWTQMRHWCNSTLCHNTVVVDRAD
;
A
#
# COMPACT_ATOMS: atom_id res chain seq x y z
N TRP A 1 -19.29 19.82 -6.80
CA TRP A 1 -20.13 20.19 -5.66
C TRP A 1 -20.72 21.60 -5.82
N GLU A 2 -20.00 22.54 -6.41
CA GLU A 2 -20.43 23.92 -6.61
C GLU A 2 -21.26 24.15 -7.89
N SER A 3 -21.68 23.09 -8.56
CA SER A 3 -22.49 23.21 -9.79
C SER A 3 -23.83 23.90 -9.49
N PRO A 4 -24.26 24.86 -10.31
CA PRO A 4 -25.57 25.50 -10.19
C PRO A 4 -26.73 24.52 -10.42
N GLU A 5 -26.47 23.36 -11.01
CA GLU A 5 -27.48 22.31 -11.22
C GLU A 5 -28.10 21.81 -9.90
N PHE A 6 -27.40 21.89 -8.78
CA PHE A 6 -27.95 21.55 -7.47
C PHE A 6 -29.10 22.49 -7.06
N GLU A 7 -29.02 23.76 -7.43
CA GLU A 7 -30.08 24.74 -7.15
C GLU A 7 -31.31 24.45 -8.02
N ASN A 8 -31.11 24.24 -9.32
CA ASN A 8 -32.17 23.89 -10.27
C ASN A 8 -32.89 22.61 -9.82
N LEU A 9 -32.13 21.56 -9.44
CA LEU A 9 -32.69 20.32 -8.91
C LEU A 9 -33.43 20.53 -7.58
N SER A 10 -32.95 21.43 -6.72
CA SER A 10 -33.60 21.71 -5.45
C SER A 10 -34.96 22.38 -5.66
N GLU A 11 -35.06 23.31 -6.60
CA GLU A 11 -36.31 23.96 -7.00
C GLU A 11 -37.30 22.93 -7.59
N GLU A 12 -36.81 22.10 -8.52
CA GLU A 12 -37.64 21.03 -9.14
C GLU A 12 -38.18 20.03 -8.11
N ARG A 13 -37.36 19.66 -7.13
CA ARG A 13 -37.71 18.61 -6.15
C ARG A 13 -38.41 19.13 -4.92
N GLY A 14 -38.43 20.45 -4.67
CA GLY A 14 -39.04 21.08 -3.51
C GLY A 14 -38.30 20.84 -2.19
N TYR A 15 -37.01 20.47 -2.24
CA TYR A 15 -36.12 20.34 -1.09
C TYR A 15 -34.66 20.59 -1.46
N GLY A 16 -33.82 20.96 -0.48
CA GLY A 16 -32.40 21.19 -0.69
C GLY A 16 -31.64 19.91 -1.04
N VAL A 17 -31.37 19.68 -2.33
CA VAL A 17 -30.73 18.44 -2.82
C VAL A 17 -29.32 18.28 -2.24
N ARG A 18 -28.52 19.37 -2.20
CA ARG A 18 -27.18 19.35 -1.63
C ARG A 18 -27.19 18.96 -0.15
N GLN A 19 -28.08 19.56 0.64
CA GLN A 19 -28.24 19.23 2.06
C GLN A 19 -28.65 17.78 2.26
N LYS A 20 -29.61 17.30 1.48
CA LYS A 20 -30.07 15.92 1.57
C LYS A 20 -28.96 14.91 1.21
N LEU A 21 -28.15 15.18 0.20
CA LEU A 21 -26.98 14.35 -0.14
C LEU A 21 -25.94 14.39 0.99
N THR A 22 -25.70 15.54 1.58
CA THR A 22 -24.79 15.67 2.73
C THR A 22 -25.25 14.79 3.89
N ASP A 23 -26.51 14.89 4.30
CA ASP A 23 -27.00 14.24 5.51
C ASP A 23 -27.30 12.75 5.30
N ASP A 24 -27.96 12.38 4.17
CA ASP A 24 -28.44 11.02 3.93
C ASP A 24 -27.38 10.11 3.32
N PHE A 25 -26.33 10.67 2.72
CA PHE A 25 -25.31 9.89 2.03
C PHE A 25 -23.89 10.19 2.52
N LEU A 26 -23.40 11.43 2.39
CA LEU A 26 -21.98 11.73 2.66
C LEU A 26 -21.63 11.54 4.13
N ARG A 27 -22.43 12.06 5.07
CA ARG A 27 -22.20 11.87 6.51
C ARG A 27 -22.34 10.41 6.92
N LYS A 28 -23.29 9.68 6.36
CA LYS A 28 -23.45 8.24 6.63
C LYS A 28 -22.31 7.41 6.06
N THR A 29 -21.75 7.77 4.91
CA THR A 29 -20.54 7.13 4.39
C THR A 29 -19.37 7.30 5.35
N TYR A 30 -19.19 8.51 5.92
CA TYR A 30 -18.19 8.72 6.96
C TYR A 30 -18.47 7.87 8.21
N GLU A 31 -19.72 7.82 8.71
CA GLU A 31 -20.09 7.00 9.88
C GLU A 31 -19.72 5.52 9.69
N VAL A 32 -19.93 4.99 8.48
CA VAL A 32 -19.52 3.62 8.14
C VAL A 32 -18.00 3.47 8.12
N ALA A 33 -17.28 4.39 7.47
CA ALA A 33 -15.82 4.34 7.40
C ALA A 33 -15.17 4.47 8.78
N SER A 34 -15.75 5.31 9.67
CA SER A 34 -15.25 5.54 11.02
C SER A 34 -15.77 4.54 12.07
N SER A 35 -16.51 3.53 11.66
CA SER A 35 -17.06 2.51 12.59
C SER A 35 -16.00 1.58 13.19
N SER A 36 -14.78 1.59 12.68
CA SER A 36 -13.61 0.88 13.21
C SER A 36 -12.63 1.88 13.82
N ASP A 37 -12.04 1.52 14.95
CA ASP A 37 -10.94 2.27 15.56
C ASP A 37 -9.56 1.81 15.03
N TYR A 38 -9.53 0.81 14.16
CA TYR A 38 -8.31 0.23 13.62
C TYR A 38 -8.26 0.36 12.09
N HIS A 39 -7.32 1.15 11.63
CA HIS A 39 -7.16 1.51 10.21
C HIS A 39 -5.78 1.07 9.67
N VAL A 40 -5.51 -0.25 9.79
CA VAL A 40 -4.34 -0.88 9.17
C VAL A 40 -4.79 -1.93 8.19
N GLY A 41 -4.49 -1.71 6.92
CA GLY A 41 -4.91 -2.61 5.83
C GLY A 41 -4.52 -2.08 4.45
N ASN A 42 -4.46 -2.98 3.50
CA ASN A 42 -4.00 -2.67 2.14
C ASN A 42 -4.96 -1.77 1.32
N VAL A 43 -6.20 -1.59 1.77
CA VAL A 43 -7.20 -0.70 1.15
C VAL A 43 -7.40 0.62 1.90
N VAL A 44 -6.87 0.77 3.10
CA VAL A 44 -7.09 1.94 3.97
C VAL A 44 -6.75 3.26 3.29
N GLY A 45 -5.72 3.30 2.43
CA GLY A 45 -5.39 4.52 1.69
C GLY A 45 -6.53 5.04 0.80
N TYR A 46 -7.41 4.15 0.31
CA TYR A 46 -8.60 4.56 -0.45
C TYR A 46 -9.68 5.12 0.46
N ASP A 47 -9.88 4.53 1.64
CA ASP A 47 -10.83 5.04 2.64
C ASP A 47 -10.40 6.42 3.13
N VAL A 48 -9.11 6.59 3.45
CA VAL A 48 -8.50 7.89 3.82
C VAL A 48 -8.75 8.94 2.73
N ALA A 49 -8.47 8.62 1.47
CA ALA A 49 -8.71 9.54 0.36
C ALA A 49 -10.20 9.92 0.25
N GLY A 50 -11.09 8.93 0.42
CA GLY A 50 -12.54 9.15 0.41
C GLY A 50 -13.01 10.08 1.53
N VAL A 51 -12.62 9.78 2.76
CA VAL A 51 -13.01 10.55 3.95
C VAL A 51 -12.44 11.97 3.96
N ALA A 52 -11.15 12.12 3.57
CA ALA A 52 -10.54 13.45 3.41
C ALA A 52 -11.27 14.30 2.34
N MET A 53 -11.64 13.67 1.21
CA MET A 53 -12.41 14.36 0.18
C MET A 53 -13.80 14.76 0.67
N LEU A 54 -14.48 13.89 1.43
CA LEU A 54 -15.76 14.24 2.06
C LEU A 54 -15.60 15.46 2.95
N GLY A 55 -14.60 15.48 3.84
CA GLY A 55 -14.36 16.62 4.74
C GLY A 55 -14.13 17.93 3.99
N ARG A 56 -13.39 17.89 2.88
CA ARG A 56 -13.15 19.07 2.04
C ARG A 56 -14.42 19.55 1.32
N VAL A 57 -15.25 18.63 0.83
CA VAL A 57 -16.46 18.95 0.04
C VAL A 57 -17.58 19.51 0.90
N ILE A 58 -17.77 18.97 2.11
CA ILE A 58 -18.84 19.41 3.01
C ILE A 58 -18.37 20.38 4.10
N GLU A 59 -17.13 20.87 3.99
CA GLU A 59 -16.49 21.81 4.92
C GLU A 59 -16.48 21.31 6.38
N GLU A 60 -16.16 20.00 6.54
CA GLU A 60 -16.06 19.35 7.85
C GLU A 60 -14.59 19.01 8.15
N PRO A 61 -13.79 19.93 8.73
CA PRO A 61 -12.35 19.75 8.91
C PRO A 61 -12.00 18.55 9.77
N ARG A 62 -12.84 18.17 10.73
CA ARG A 62 -12.65 16.97 11.54
C ARG A 62 -12.42 15.71 10.70
N TYR A 63 -13.12 15.56 9.57
CA TYR A 63 -12.95 14.38 8.69
C TYR A 63 -11.57 14.34 8.04
N VAL A 64 -11.03 15.51 7.68
CA VAL A 64 -9.67 15.59 7.10
C VAL A 64 -8.62 15.21 8.14
N HIS A 65 -8.73 15.71 9.37
CA HIS A 65 -7.84 15.37 10.47
C HIS A 65 -7.90 13.87 10.82
N GLU A 66 -9.09 13.31 10.88
CA GLU A 66 -9.28 11.89 11.19
C GLU A 66 -8.73 11.00 10.07
N ALA A 67 -9.00 11.32 8.82
CA ALA A 67 -8.41 10.64 7.67
C ALA A 67 -6.87 10.69 7.69
N PHE A 68 -6.28 11.83 8.07
CA PHE A 68 -4.85 11.96 8.22
C PHE A 68 -4.30 11.06 9.35
N ARG A 69 -4.98 10.97 10.50
CA ARG A 69 -4.61 10.04 11.58
C ARG A 69 -4.67 8.58 11.14
N TRP A 70 -5.68 8.17 10.37
CA TRP A 70 -5.75 6.80 9.82
C TRP A 70 -4.58 6.51 8.87
N MET A 71 -4.19 7.49 8.05
CA MET A 71 -3.03 7.36 7.19
C MET A 71 -1.74 7.17 8.01
N VAL A 72 -1.56 7.95 9.08
CA VAL A 72 -0.43 7.82 9.99
C VAL A 72 -0.41 6.45 10.65
N GLN A 73 -1.54 5.99 11.17
CA GLN A 73 -1.67 4.67 11.79
C GLN A 73 -1.30 3.55 10.79
N ASN A 74 -1.79 3.64 9.56
CA ASN A 74 -1.46 2.66 8.52
C ASN A 74 0.04 2.62 8.21
N LEU A 75 0.70 3.78 8.18
CA LEU A 75 2.15 3.87 7.97
C LEU A 75 2.95 3.31 9.15
N ASP A 76 2.55 3.65 10.37
CA ASP A 76 3.31 3.31 11.58
C ASP A 76 3.17 1.84 11.98
N GLU A 77 1.98 1.26 11.79
CA GLU A 77 1.67 -0.09 12.23
C GLU A 77 1.68 -1.14 11.11
N GLY A 78 1.48 -0.72 9.84
CA GLY A 78 1.36 -1.63 8.71
C GLY A 78 2.68 -1.91 7.97
N PHE A 79 3.71 -1.07 8.19
CA PHE A 79 4.99 -1.21 7.52
C PHE A 79 6.12 -1.53 8.49
N PHE A 80 7.00 -2.42 8.09
CA PHE A 80 8.24 -2.67 8.81
C PHE A 80 9.19 -1.46 8.74
N VAL A 81 10.12 -1.39 9.69
CA VAL A 81 11.11 -0.29 9.77
C VAL A 81 12.01 -0.15 8.53
N ASP A 82 12.08 -1.18 7.70
CA ASP A 82 12.76 -1.15 6.39
C ASP A 82 11.85 -0.67 5.25
N GLY A 83 10.61 -0.30 5.55
CA GLY A 83 9.66 0.32 4.63
C GLY A 83 8.76 -0.65 3.89
N HIS A 84 8.90 -1.96 4.10
CA HIS A 84 8.05 -2.94 3.44
C HIS A 84 6.71 -3.10 4.15
N TRP A 85 5.64 -3.19 3.36
CA TRP A 85 4.33 -3.60 3.84
C TRP A 85 4.40 -5.05 4.37
N HIS A 86 3.71 -5.32 5.46
CA HIS A 86 3.82 -6.59 6.18
C HIS A 86 3.26 -7.82 5.43
N GLU A 87 2.59 -7.64 4.30
CA GLU A 87 2.11 -8.72 3.44
C GLU A 87 3.10 -9.00 2.29
N SER A 88 2.60 -9.22 1.08
CA SER A 88 3.42 -9.51 -0.09
C SER A 88 3.84 -8.24 -0.85
N PRO A 89 4.84 -8.30 -1.73
CA PRO A 89 5.21 -7.19 -2.61
C PRO A 89 4.05 -6.68 -3.47
N SER A 90 3.18 -7.54 -4.01
CA SER A 90 2.00 -7.08 -4.77
C SER A 90 1.05 -6.23 -3.91
N TYR A 91 0.84 -6.63 -2.66
CA TYR A 91 0.02 -5.89 -1.71
C TYR A 91 0.70 -4.63 -1.20
N HIS A 92 2.04 -4.62 -1.12
CA HIS A 92 2.78 -3.36 -0.89
C HIS A 92 2.47 -2.32 -1.98
N TYR A 93 2.56 -2.69 -3.26
CA TYR A 93 2.24 -1.78 -4.36
C TYR A 93 0.79 -1.27 -4.32
N MET A 94 -0.16 -2.14 -3.94
CA MET A 94 -1.56 -1.77 -3.78
C MET A 94 -1.74 -0.76 -2.65
N THR A 95 -1.16 -1.03 -1.48
CA THR A 95 -1.22 -0.16 -0.29
C THR A 95 -0.59 1.20 -0.57
N VAL A 96 0.61 1.22 -1.16
CA VAL A 96 1.31 2.46 -1.57
C VAL A 96 0.50 3.24 -2.60
N GLY A 97 -0.15 2.56 -3.54
CA GLY A 97 -1.05 3.19 -4.51
C GLY A 97 -2.23 3.91 -3.87
N GLY A 98 -2.85 3.29 -2.87
CA GLY A 98 -3.93 3.88 -2.06
C GLY A 98 -3.43 5.06 -1.23
N LEU A 99 -2.32 4.89 -0.51
CA LEU A 99 -1.72 5.95 0.30
C LEU A 99 -1.30 7.16 -0.55
N ARG A 100 -0.74 6.95 -1.75
CA ARG A 100 -0.41 8.05 -2.67
C ARG A 100 -1.64 8.89 -3.02
N ARG A 101 -2.80 8.27 -3.20
CA ARG A 101 -4.07 9.01 -3.41
C ARG A 101 -4.47 9.79 -2.15
N ALA A 102 -4.31 9.19 -0.97
CA ALA A 102 -4.56 9.85 0.30
C ALA A 102 -3.68 11.09 0.46
N PHE A 103 -2.37 10.95 0.24
CA PHE A 103 -1.41 12.07 0.26
C PHE A 103 -1.84 13.20 -0.69
N ALA A 104 -2.17 12.86 -1.95
CA ALA A 104 -2.62 13.83 -2.94
C ALA A 104 -3.93 14.53 -2.53
N THR A 105 -4.81 13.83 -1.82
CA THR A 105 -6.10 14.40 -1.38
C THR A 105 -5.94 15.39 -0.23
N VAL A 106 -5.00 15.16 0.69
CA VAL A 106 -4.79 16.05 1.85
C VAL A 106 -3.75 17.14 1.58
N ALA A 107 -2.93 17.01 0.55
CA ALA A 107 -1.93 18.01 0.19
C ALA A 107 -2.55 19.40 -0.04
N GLY A 108 -1.87 20.44 0.48
CA GLY A 108 -2.31 21.83 0.38
C GLY A 108 -3.58 22.15 1.16
N TYR A 109 -4.03 21.26 2.04
CA TYR A 109 -5.21 21.54 2.87
C TYR A 109 -4.85 22.53 3.97
N SER A 110 -5.75 23.52 4.18
CA SER A 110 -5.71 24.45 5.29
C SER A 110 -7.04 24.46 6.03
N ASP A 111 -6.98 24.43 7.33
CA ASP A 111 -8.16 24.52 8.17
C ASP A 111 -8.82 25.91 8.08
N PRO A 112 -10.13 25.98 8.26
CA PRO A 112 -10.84 27.25 8.38
C PRO A 112 -10.24 28.13 9.51
N PRO A 113 -10.37 29.46 9.39
CA PRO A 113 -9.93 30.36 10.45
C PRO A 113 -10.51 30.01 11.84
N GLY A 114 -9.63 29.85 12.82
CA GLY A 114 -9.99 29.52 14.21
C GLY A 114 -10.27 28.05 14.50
N TYR A 115 -10.24 27.16 13.50
CA TYR A 115 -10.33 25.72 13.75
C TYR A 115 -9.03 25.18 14.34
N VAL A 116 -9.17 24.33 15.33
CA VAL A 116 -8.11 23.50 15.94
C VAL A 116 -8.75 22.13 16.22
N ASP A 117 -8.09 21.06 15.82
CA ASP A 117 -8.64 19.72 16.05
C ASP A 117 -8.75 19.41 17.55
N ALA A 118 -9.91 18.91 17.96
CA ALA A 118 -10.20 18.65 19.37
C ALA A 118 -9.49 17.43 19.95
N VAL A 119 -8.98 16.54 19.09
CA VAL A 119 -8.34 15.28 19.52
C VAL A 119 -6.88 15.52 19.92
N ASP A 120 -6.12 16.23 19.10
CA ASP A 120 -4.68 16.40 19.27
C ASP A 120 -4.21 17.85 19.31
N GLY A 121 -5.10 18.81 19.13
CA GLY A 121 -4.77 20.25 19.14
C GLY A 121 -4.04 20.71 17.89
N THR A 122 -4.00 19.91 16.83
CA THR A 122 -3.33 20.29 15.58
C THR A 122 -4.17 21.25 14.75
N ARG A 123 -3.50 22.02 13.91
CA ARG A 123 -4.06 22.85 12.87
C ARG A 123 -3.24 22.65 11.59
N PHE A 124 -3.90 22.40 10.49
CA PHE A 124 -3.25 22.36 9.18
C PHE A 124 -3.24 23.74 8.55
N ASP A 125 -2.10 24.09 7.95
CA ASP A 125 -1.89 25.30 7.18
C ASP A 125 -0.98 24.96 6.00
N ASP A 126 -1.55 24.84 4.80
CA ASP A 126 -0.87 24.35 3.59
C ASP A 126 -0.17 22.99 3.83
N LEU A 127 -0.95 22.00 4.27
CA LEU A 127 -0.43 20.69 4.70
C LEU A 127 0.43 20.05 3.61
N ASP A 128 1.71 19.82 3.93
CA ASP A 128 2.61 18.94 3.18
C ASP A 128 2.67 17.57 3.88
N PRO A 129 1.90 16.59 3.41
CA PRO A 129 1.84 15.29 4.07
C PRO A 129 3.15 14.48 3.92
N GLU A 130 3.95 14.69 2.87
CA GLU A 130 5.23 14.01 2.70
C GLU A 130 6.27 14.52 3.70
N GLN A 131 6.28 15.83 3.97
CA GLN A 131 7.12 16.41 5.01
C GLN A 131 6.65 15.98 6.41
N ALA A 132 5.35 15.94 6.64
CA ALA A 132 4.77 15.49 7.90
C ALA A 132 5.03 14.00 8.18
N GLN A 133 5.18 13.18 7.12
CA GLN A 133 5.40 11.74 7.19
C GLN A 133 6.70 11.32 6.47
N SER A 134 7.84 11.66 7.07
CA SER A 134 9.17 11.41 6.47
C SER A 134 9.45 9.92 6.19
N PHE A 135 8.80 8.99 6.87
CA PHE A 135 8.89 7.56 6.64
C PHE A 135 8.36 7.15 5.26
N TRP A 136 7.45 7.94 4.69
CA TRP A 136 6.86 7.71 3.37
C TRP A 136 7.90 7.55 2.26
N ALA A 137 8.97 8.33 2.27
CA ALA A 137 10.03 8.23 1.28
C ALA A 137 10.68 6.83 1.26
N LYS A 138 10.86 6.21 2.43
CA LYS A 138 11.37 4.84 2.54
C LYS A 138 10.35 3.82 2.05
N VAL A 139 9.10 3.94 2.47
CA VAL A 139 7.98 3.07 2.06
C VAL A 139 7.84 3.05 0.54
N HIS A 140 7.88 4.20 -0.09
CA HIS A 140 7.67 4.35 -1.51
C HIS A 140 8.67 3.62 -2.40
N HIS A 141 9.92 3.43 -1.93
CA HIS A 141 11.01 2.80 -2.66
C HIS A 141 11.42 1.41 -2.14
N ALA A 142 10.79 0.93 -1.07
CA ALA A 142 11.24 -0.29 -0.39
C ALA A 142 11.30 -1.50 -1.32
N THR A 143 10.24 -1.75 -2.08
CA THR A 143 10.13 -2.93 -2.95
C THR A 143 11.07 -2.96 -4.14
N GLU A 144 11.63 -1.83 -4.55
CA GLU A 144 12.64 -1.79 -5.62
C GLU A 144 13.86 -2.67 -5.28
N SER A 145 14.13 -2.89 -3.99
CA SER A 145 15.20 -3.77 -3.51
C SER A 145 14.88 -5.25 -3.68
N LEU A 146 13.60 -5.61 -3.84
CA LEU A 146 13.14 -6.98 -4.01
C LEU A 146 13.01 -7.37 -5.48
N ASP A 147 12.87 -6.40 -6.39
CA ASP A 147 12.68 -6.69 -7.80
C ASP A 147 13.96 -7.27 -8.44
N PHE A 148 13.77 -8.16 -9.39
CA PHE A 148 14.85 -8.65 -10.25
C PHE A 148 15.45 -7.51 -11.11
N PRO A 149 16.68 -7.69 -11.65
CA PRO A 149 17.33 -6.68 -12.49
C PRO A 149 16.50 -6.22 -13.69
N ASN A 150 15.63 -7.07 -14.23
CA ASN A 150 14.72 -6.74 -15.34
C ASN A 150 13.46 -5.95 -14.89
N GLY A 151 13.33 -5.64 -13.61
CA GLY A 151 12.20 -4.90 -13.06
C GLY A 151 10.98 -5.75 -12.72
N CYS A 152 11.06 -7.07 -12.88
CA CYS A 152 10.01 -7.97 -12.43
C CYS A 152 10.05 -8.14 -10.91
N SER A 153 8.90 -8.15 -10.26
CA SER A 153 8.80 -8.46 -8.84
C SER A 153 9.21 -9.89 -8.55
N THR A 154 9.94 -10.09 -7.44
CA THR A 154 10.17 -11.43 -6.89
C THR A 154 8.86 -12.05 -6.48
N PRO A 155 8.49 -13.22 -6.99
CA PRO A 155 7.20 -13.85 -6.75
C PRO A 155 7.16 -14.59 -5.41
N VAL A 156 7.30 -13.84 -4.31
CA VAL A 156 7.14 -14.35 -2.93
C VAL A 156 5.73 -14.05 -2.43
N HIS A 157 5.18 -14.95 -1.64
CA HIS A 157 3.81 -14.84 -1.14
C HIS A 157 2.79 -14.60 -2.27
N ASP A 158 1.70 -13.87 -2.00
CA ASP A 158 0.70 -13.46 -2.99
C ASP A 158 1.24 -12.37 -3.95
N THR A 159 2.39 -12.63 -4.59
CA THR A 159 2.97 -11.73 -5.60
C THR A 159 2.88 -12.35 -6.98
N TRP A 160 2.38 -11.61 -7.95
CA TRP A 160 2.26 -12.05 -9.33
C TRP A 160 3.63 -12.27 -9.96
N ALA A 161 3.88 -13.48 -10.47
CA ALA A 161 5.08 -13.76 -11.23
C ALA A 161 5.10 -12.99 -12.55
N ASN A 162 6.30 -12.61 -13.02
CA ASN A 162 6.53 -11.87 -14.26
C ASN A 162 5.87 -10.49 -14.36
N GLU A 163 5.43 -9.92 -13.27
CA GLU A 163 4.85 -8.58 -13.24
C GLU A 163 5.96 -7.53 -13.14
N VAL A 164 6.11 -6.69 -14.19
CA VAL A 164 7.09 -5.60 -14.21
C VAL A 164 6.58 -4.45 -13.34
N ARG A 165 7.32 -4.12 -12.29
CA ARG A 165 6.97 -3.09 -11.30
C ARG A 165 7.94 -1.92 -11.26
N SER A 166 9.21 -2.18 -11.56
CA SER A 166 10.24 -1.16 -11.57
C SER A 166 10.94 -1.09 -12.94
N ARG A 167 11.79 -0.10 -13.11
CA ARG A 167 12.61 0.02 -14.33
C ARG A 167 13.75 -1.00 -14.27
N PRO A 168 14.11 -1.62 -15.41
CA PRO A 168 15.30 -2.45 -15.48
C PRO A 168 16.54 -1.68 -15.02
N ARG A 169 17.43 -2.39 -14.31
CA ARG A 169 18.67 -1.82 -13.76
C ARG A 169 19.87 -2.31 -14.52
N GLU A 170 20.80 -1.39 -14.81
CA GLU A 170 22.07 -1.72 -15.47
C GLU A 170 23.05 -2.47 -14.56
N THR A 171 22.95 -2.26 -13.24
CA THR A 171 23.81 -2.88 -12.24
C THR A 171 23.00 -3.62 -11.20
N THR A 172 23.55 -4.72 -10.68
CA THR A 172 22.92 -5.50 -9.63
C THR A 172 23.74 -5.37 -8.34
N MET A 173 23.08 -5.02 -7.25
CA MET A 173 23.68 -4.90 -5.93
C MET A 173 23.08 -5.91 -4.95
N SER A 174 23.84 -6.24 -3.91
CA SER A 174 23.30 -7.01 -2.80
C SER A 174 22.53 -6.07 -1.86
N THR A 175 21.38 -6.53 -1.39
CA THR A 175 20.50 -5.79 -0.47
C THR A 175 19.99 -6.72 0.62
N ILE A 176 19.58 -6.14 1.73
CA ILE A 176 18.89 -6.86 2.80
C ILE A 176 17.78 -5.99 3.38
N ALA A 177 16.61 -6.58 3.54
CA ALA A 177 15.47 -6.05 4.25
C ALA A 177 15.19 -6.96 5.47
N PRO A 178 15.90 -6.74 6.59
CA PRO A 178 15.92 -7.71 7.69
C PRO A 178 14.62 -7.74 8.48
N ALA A 179 13.86 -6.66 8.54
CA ALA A 179 12.58 -6.62 9.22
C ALA A 179 11.48 -7.31 8.41
N TYR A 180 11.50 -7.14 7.09
CA TYR A 180 10.61 -7.86 6.19
C TYR A 180 11.03 -9.34 6.02
N GLY A 181 12.31 -9.65 6.15
CA GLY A 181 12.83 -11.02 5.99
C GLY A 181 13.17 -11.37 4.54
N HIS A 182 13.95 -10.51 3.88
CA HIS A 182 14.41 -10.76 2.50
C HIS A 182 15.85 -10.30 2.30
N ALA A 183 16.64 -11.11 1.59
CA ALA A 183 18.00 -10.76 1.20
C ALA A 183 18.25 -11.07 -0.26
N SER A 184 18.96 -10.21 -0.97
CA SER A 184 19.44 -10.47 -2.32
C SER A 184 20.96 -10.35 -2.40
N LEU A 185 21.60 -11.34 -3.05
CA LEU A 185 23.01 -11.34 -3.39
C LEU A 185 23.13 -11.09 -4.88
N GLY A 186 23.57 -9.90 -5.25
CA GLY A 186 23.61 -9.45 -6.62
C GLY A 186 25.03 -9.11 -7.09
N ARG A 187 25.31 -9.34 -8.36
CA ARG A 187 26.53 -8.92 -9.05
C ARG A 187 26.31 -8.77 -10.54
N GLY A 188 27.24 -8.09 -11.18
CA GLY A 188 27.30 -7.99 -12.64
C GLY A 188 26.59 -6.75 -13.20
N VAL A 189 26.81 -6.55 -14.50
CA VAL A 189 26.31 -5.40 -15.27
C VAL A 189 25.73 -5.94 -16.57
N GLY A 190 24.62 -5.37 -17.04
CA GLY A 190 23.98 -5.74 -18.30
C GLY A 190 23.65 -7.23 -18.37
N GLU A 191 24.11 -7.94 -19.40
CA GLU A 191 23.84 -9.36 -19.61
C GLU A 191 24.51 -10.29 -18.59
N ASP A 192 25.56 -9.83 -17.90
CA ASP A 192 26.28 -10.58 -16.89
C ASP A 192 25.64 -10.44 -15.49
N GLN A 193 24.53 -9.78 -15.38
CA GLN A 193 23.82 -9.64 -14.12
C GLN A 193 23.35 -10.99 -13.57
N MET A 194 23.62 -11.20 -12.28
CA MET A 194 23.14 -12.34 -11.52
C MET A 194 22.61 -11.85 -10.17
N GLN A 195 21.49 -12.39 -9.74
CA GLN A 195 20.90 -12.08 -8.44
C GLN A 195 20.27 -13.36 -7.86
N ALA A 196 20.77 -13.80 -6.71
CA ALA A 196 20.11 -14.81 -5.90
C ALA A 196 19.34 -14.10 -4.78
N GLN A 197 18.10 -14.50 -4.56
CA GLN A 197 17.26 -13.92 -3.50
C GLN A 197 16.84 -15.03 -2.55
N LEU A 198 16.92 -14.75 -1.25
CA LEU A 198 16.46 -15.62 -0.18
C LEU A 198 15.35 -14.89 0.58
N HIS A 199 14.17 -15.48 0.60
CA HIS A 199 13.04 -14.98 1.37
C HIS A 199 12.89 -15.79 2.65
N PHE A 200 12.83 -15.09 3.80
CA PHE A 200 12.73 -15.69 5.13
C PHE A 200 11.77 -14.92 6.05
N SER A 201 10.77 -14.28 5.43
CA SER A 201 9.75 -13.50 6.14
C SER A 201 8.94 -14.36 7.09
N GLY A 202 8.58 -13.78 8.23
CA GLY A 202 7.52 -14.28 9.06
C GLY A 202 6.16 -14.17 8.35
N THR A 203 5.16 -14.82 8.90
CA THR A 203 3.84 -14.86 8.28
C THR A 203 2.96 -13.69 8.71
N HIS A 204 2.53 -12.92 7.74
CA HIS A 204 1.43 -11.95 7.85
C HIS A 204 0.36 -12.31 6.80
N GLY A 205 -0.68 -11.54 6.64
CA GLY A 205 -1.70 -11.80 5.60
C GLY A 205 -1.12 -11.96 4.19
N HIS A 206 -1.82 -12.66 3.32
CA HIS A 206 -1.41 -12.90 1.93
C HIS A 206 -0.06 -13.63 1.76
N HIS A 207 0.23 -14.58 2.65
CA HIS A 207 1.46 -15.37 2.67
C HIS A 207 1.29 -16.75 2.05
N HIS A 208 2.44 -17.33 1.66
CA HIS A 208 2.61 -18.73 1.29
C HIS A 208 3.52 -19.42 2.32
N PHE A 209 3.63 -20.76 2.24
CA PHE A 209 4.63 -21.53 3.02
C PHE A 209 5.98 -21.53 2.29
N ASP A 210 6.46 -20.32 1.96
CA ASP A 210 7.65 -20.04 1.16
C ASP A 210 8.84 -19.52 1.98
N ASN A 211 8.88 -19.80 3.28
CA ASN A 211 10.03 -19.49 4.11
C ASN A 211 11.29 -20.19 3.60
N LEU A 212 12.41 -19.47 3.55
CA LEU A 212 13.68 -19.88 2.96
C LEU A 212 13.61 -20.18 1.45
N ASN A 213 12.63 -19.60 0.77
CA ASN A 213 12.51 -19.71 -0.67
C ASN A 213 13.69 -19.03 -1.36
N LEU A 214 14.37 -19.79 -2.23
CA LEU A 214 15.49 -19.31 -3.02
C LEU A 214 15.06 -19.09 -4.47
N THR A 215 15.27 -17.90 -4.99
CA THR A 215 15.10 -17.59 -6.41
C THR A 215 16.41 -17.14 -7.03
N LEU A 216 16.59 -17.33 -8.33
CA LEU A 216 17.80 -16.98 -9.06
C LEU A 216 17.45 -16.31 -10.39
N PHE A 217 17.99 -15.12 -10.59
CA PHE A 217 17.99 -14.41 -11.87
C PHE A 217 19.40 -14.43 -12.46
N ALA A 218 19.53 -14.77 -13.74
CA ALA A 218 20.78 -14.69 -14.48
C ALA A 218 20.51 -14.65 -15.99
N ARG A 219 21.42 -14.07 -16.75
CA ARG A 219 21.33 -13.99 -18.23
C ARG A 219 19.99 -13.40 -18.71
N GLY A 220 19.54 -12.34 -18.04
CA GLY A 220 18.34 -11.60 -18.38
C GLY A 220 17.01 -12.28 -18.04
N ARG A 221 17.00 -13.39 -17.29
CA ARG A 221 15.78 -14.12 -16.92
C ARG A 221 15.88 -14.85 -15.59
N GLU A 222 14.74 -15.22 -15.06
CA GLU A 222 14.65 -16.10 -13.91
C GLU A 222 15.09 -17.52 -14.31
N MET A 223 16.10 -18.04 -13.61
CA MET A 223 16.67 -19.39 -13.82
C MET A 223 16.13 -20.38 -12.79
N LEU A 224 15.85 -19.92 -11.59
CA LEU A 224 15.13 -20.62 -10.54
C LEU A 224 13.99 -19.71 -10.13
N SER A 225 12.81 -20.03 -10.63
CA SER A 225 11.60 -19.21 -10.48
C SER A 225 10.69 -19.75 -9.38
N ASP A 226 9.73 -18.94 -8.98
CA ASP A 226 8.61 -19.32 -8.17
C ASP A 226 7.31 -19.05 -8.95
N LEU A 227 6.21 -19.72 -8.59
CA LEU A 227 4.92 -19.54 -9.26
C LEU A 227 4.18 -18.29 -8.76
N GLY A 228 4.46 -17.90 -7.53
CA GLY A 228 3.80 -16.74 -6.90
C GLY A 228 2.29 -16.93 -6.79
N TYR A 229 1.57 -15.83 -6.97
CA TYR A 229 0.14 -15.75 -6.76
C TYR A 229 -0.69 -16.36 -7.90
N THR A 230 -1.81 -17.00 -7.53
CA THR A 230 -2.84 -17.44 -8.48
C THR A 230 -4.24 -17.40 -7.88
N TRP A 231 -5.24 -17.01 -8.69
CA TRP A 231 -6.66 -17.08 -8.35
C TRP A 231 -7.34 -18.41 -8.75
N THR A 232 -6.59 -19.30 -9.39
CA THR A 232 -7.16 -20.56 -9.91
C THR A 232 -7.43 -21.56 -8.78
N GLN A 233 -8.05 -22.68 -9.15
CA GLN A 233 -8.20 -23.84 -8.25
C GLN A 233 -6.85 -24.41 -7.76
N MET A 234 -5.74 -24.03 -8.39
CA MET A 234 -4.37 -24.40 -7.98
C MET A 234 -3.84 -23.57 -6.80
N ARG A 235 -4.60 -22.60 -6.26
CA ARG A 235 -4.14 -21.71 -5.20
C ARG A 235 -3.60 -22.46 -3.98
N HIS A 236 -4.31 -23.49 -3.50
CA HIS A 236 -3.85 -24.27 -2.34
C HIS A 236 -2.49 -24.94 -2.60
N TRP A 237 -2.27 -25.41 -3.83
CA TRP A 237 -1.00 -26.00 -4.20
C TRP A 237 0.11 -24.94 -4.29
N CYS A 238 -0.17 -23.79 -4.91
CA CYS A 238 0.79 -22.69 -5.01
C CYS A 238 1.18 -22.11 -3.65
N ASN A 239 0.30 -22.21 -2.65
CA ASN A 239 0.61 -21.72 -1.30
C ASN A 239 1.42 -22.73 -0.49
N SER A 240 1.48 -24.01 -0.89
CA SER A 240 2.15 -25.07 -0.13
C SER A 240 3.65 -25.05 -0.30
N THR A 241 4.41 -25.50 0.69
CA THR A 241 5.87 -25.60 0.69
C THR A 241 6.42 -26.35 -0.54
N LEU A 242 5.66 -27.33 -1.06
CA LEU A 242 6.08 -28.13 -2.23
C LEU A 242 6.14 -27.32 -3.54
N CYS A 243 5.55 -26.15 -3.58
CA CYS A 243 5.54 -25.27 -4.75
C CYS A 243 6.74 -24.30 -4.79
N HIS A 244 7.52 -24.24 -3.73
CA HIS A 244 8.59 -23.29 -3.53
C HIS A 244 9.98 -23.93 -3.55
N ASN A 245 11.02 -23.15 -3.79
CA ASN A 245 12.40 -23.60 -3.80
C ASN A 245 12.99 -23.54 -2.38
N THR A 246 12.45 -24.35 -1.48
CA THR A 246 12.78 -24.34 -0.06
C THR A 246 13.06 -25.75 0.48
N VAL A 247 13.29 -25.86 1.76
CA VAL A 247 13.54 -27.13 2.47
C VAL A 247 12.28 -27.55 3.22
N VAL A 248 11.83 -28.77 2.94
CA VAL A 248 10.70 -29.40 3.65
C VAL A 248 11.25 -30.36 4.71
N VAL A 249 10.79 -30.22 5.95
CA VAL A 249 11.14 -31.13 7.06
C VAL A 249 9.95 -32.04 7.34
N ASP A 250 10.18 -33.34 7.39
CA ASP A 250 9.18 -34.38 7.69
C ASP A 250 7.93 -34.35 6.77
N ARG A 251 8.05 -33.76 5.59
CA ARG A 251 6.97 -33.58 4.58
C ARG A 251 5.78 -32.80 5.11
N ALA A 252 6.01 -31.88 6.02
CA ALA A 252 5.02 -30.95 6.54
C ALA A 252 5.23 -29.54 5.96
N ASP A 253 4.12 -28.83 5.75
CA ASP A 253 4.14 -27.40 5.42
C ASP A 253 4.53 -26.55 6.64
#